data_fe8766c96a27656fadf8060057dfeb02
#
_entry.id   fe8766c96a27656fadf8060057dfeb02
#
_cell.length_a   1.000
_cell.length_b   1.000
_cell.length_c   1.000
_cell.angle_alpha   90.00
_cell.angle_beta   90.00
_cell.angle_gamma   90.00
#
_symmetry.space_group_name_H-M   'P 1'
#
loop_
_entity.id
_entity.type
_entity.pdbx_description
1 polymer ?
#
loop_
_entity_poly.entity_id
_entity_poly.type
_entity_poly.pdbx_seq_one_letter_code
_entity_poly.pdbx_strand_id
1 'polypeptide(L)'
;MITITDPSDHDAAILVITMGGIRRPNGVGKTMLLKNIAHHAVVQGHTAKCTTASDMLADLAAQDSSSALSRRLRRYVVPKLLCIDEVGYLSYDSRYADLLFEVVTRRYETGRAILLSTNKVFEEWSEVFPHAACVVTLVDRLIHRAEVIEIEADSYRLKEAKEGAAERKRRRKPHKHA
;
A
#
# COMPACT_ATOMS: atom_id res chain seq x y z
N MET A 1 5.74 16.92 -9.40
CA MET A 1 5.59 16.07 -10.60
C MET A 1 6.38 14.80 -10.29
N ILE A 2 5.71 13.67 -10.04
CA ILE A 2 6.40 12.39 -9.78
C ILE A 2 6.78 11.85 -11.15
N THR A 3 8.06 11.92 -11.50
CA THR A 3 8.58 11.35 -12.74
C THR A 3 8.92 9.89 -12.46
N ILE A 4 8.16 8.97 -13.04
CA ILE A 4 8.54 7.55 -13.06
C ILE A 4 9.65 7.48 -14.12
N THR A 5 10.90 7.41 -13.68
CA THR A 5 12.07 7.31 -14.56
C THR A 5 12.04 6.01 -15.36
N ASP A 6 12.60 6.05 -16.58
CA ASP A 6 12.70 4.93 -17.50
C ASP A 6 13.40 3.73 -16.83
N PRO A 7 12.86 2.49 -16.97
CA PRO A 7 13.44 1.30 -16.34
C PRO A 7 14.79 0.85 -16.91
N SER A 8 15.43 1.59 -17.80
CA SER A 8 16.81 1.36 -18.24
C SER A 8 17.84 1.80 -17.18
N ASP A 9 17.45 2.63 -16.22
CA ASP A 9 18.23 2.92 -15.03
C ASP A 9 17.96 1.82 -14.00
N HIS A 10 19.03 1.19 -13.50
CA HIS A 10 18.98 0.05 -12.57
C HIS A 10 18.35 0.37 -11.17
N ASP A 11 17.74 1.54 -11.02
CA ASP A 11 17.11 1.99 -9.80
C ASP A 11 15.59 1.77 -9.84
N ALA A 12 15.18 0.58 -9.34
CA ALA A 12 13.77 0.34 -9.05
C ALA A 12 13.28 1.34 -8.01
N ALA A 13 12.38 2.22 -8.42
CA ALA A 13 11.74 3.14 -7.49
C ALA A 13 10.83 2.36 -6.53
N ILE A 14 11.13 2.41 -5.25
CA ILE A 14 10.20 2.02 -4.20
C ILE A 14 9.58 3.32 -3.67
N LEU A 15 8.26 3.45 -3.76
CA LEU A 15 7.54 4.59 -3.22
C LEU A 15 6.68 4.12 -2.06
N VAL A 16 6.92 4.65 -0.89
CA VAL A 16 6.15 4.36 0.32
C VAL A 16 5.30 5.56 0.68
N ILE A 17 3.99 5.38 0.72
CA ILE A 17 3.04 6.39 1.17
C ILE A 17 2.65 6.05 2.59
N THR A 18 3.11 6.85 3.54
CA THR A 18 2.81 6.69 4.96
C THR A 18 2.05 7.90 5.51
N MET A 19 1.76 7.88 6.79
CA MET A 19 1.12 8.97 7.51
C MET A 19 2.04 9.50 8.60
N GLY A 20 2.21 10.82 8.65
CA GLY A 20 2.87 11.51 9.75
C GLY A 20 1.93 11.94 10.87
N GLY A 21 2.53 12.23 12.03
CA GLY A 21 1.85 12.86 13.17
C GLY A 21 1.23 11.91 14.20
N ILE A 22 0.90 12.47 15.37
CA ILE A 22 0.37 11.77 16.57
C ILE A 22 -1.06 11.25 16.34
N ARG A 23 -1.81 11.86 15.46
CA ARG A 23 -3.16 11.39 15.04
C ARG A 23 -3.06 10.83 13.63
N ARG A 24 -3.32 9.53 13.50
CA ARG A 24 -3.31 8.78 12.23
C ARG A 24 -4.75 8.56 11.73
N PRO A 25 -5.45 9.59 11.19
CA PRO A 25 -6.80 9.39 10.72
C PRO A 25 -6.81 8.54 9.45
N ASN A 26 -7.57 7.45 9.45
CA ASN A 26 -7.86 6.70 8.24
C ASN A 26 -8.68 7.59 7.28
N GLY A 27 -8.42 7.48 5.97
CA GLY A 27 -9.22 8.18 4.97
C GLY A 27 -8.62 9.48 4.42
N VAL A 28 -7.32 9.68 4.53
CA VAL A 28 -6.60 10.86 3.97
C VAL A 28 -6.30 10.77 2.47
N GLY A 29 -6.81 9.75 1.78
CA GLY A 29 -6.65 9.63 0.33
C GLY A 29 -5.46 8.80 -0.15
N LYS A 30 -4.75 8.03 0.71
CA LYS A 30 -3.64 7.14 0.32
C LYS A 30 -4.01 6.21 -0.83
N THR A 31 -5.10 5.47 -0.70
CA THR A 31 -5.63 4.57 -1.75
C THR A 31 -5.92 5.30 -3.06
N MET A 32 -6.44 6.53 -2.98
CA MET A 32 -6.72 7.35 -4.16
C MET A 32 -5.43 7.77 -4.87
N LEU A 33 -4.44 8.22 -4.12
CA LEU A 33 -3.13 8.56 -4.66
C LEU A 33 -2.47 7.34 -5.31
N LEU A 34 -2.47 6.19 -4.63
CA LEU A 34 -1.95 4.93 -5.14
C LEU A 34 -2.61 4.54 -6.47
N LYS A 35 -3.95 4.62 -6.54
CA LYS A 35 -4.70 4.31 -7.77
C LYS A 35 -4.41 5.31 -8.90
N ASN A 36 -4.24 6.58 -8.59
CA ASN A 36 -3.91 7.61 -9.58
C ASN A 36 -2.51 7.39 -10.18
N ILE A 37 -1.52 7.05 -9.36
CA ILE A 37 -0.17 6.71 -9.83
C ILE A 37 -0.22 5.47 -10.71
N ALA A 38 -0.94 4.41 -10.27
CA ALA A 38 -1.11 3.19 -11.06
C ALA A 38 -1.79 3.46 -12.41
N HIS A 39 -2.85 4.28 -12.43
CA HIS A 39 -3.53 4.70 -13.65
C HIS A 39 -2.57 5.44 -14.59
N HIS A 40 -1.79 6.40 -14.05
CA HIS A 40 -0.82 7.13 -14.86
C HIS A 40 0.24 6.21 -15.48
N ALA A 41 0.75 5.23 -14.72
CA ALA A 41 1.68 4.23 -15.25
C ALA A 41 1.07 3.42 -16.42
N VAL A 42 -0.22 3.03 -16.30
CA VAL A 42 -0.91 2.30 -17.38
C VAL A 42 -1.12 3.18 -18.61
N VAL A 43 -1.47 4.46 -18.44
CA VAL A 43 -1.59 5.42 -19.55
C VAL A 43 -0.26 5.59 -20.29
N GLN A 44 0.86 5.50 -19.58
CA GLN A 44 2.21 5.52 -20.17
C GLN A 44 2.65 4.16 -20.77
N GLY A 45 1.77 3.17 -20.82
CA GLY A 45 2.04 1.86 -21.43
C GLY A 45 2.72 0.84 -20.49
N HIS A 46 2.84 1.13 -19.20
CA HIS A 46 3.39 0.20 -18.24
C HIS A 46 2.33 -0.76 -17.68
N THR A 47 2.73 -2.00 -17.39
CA THR A 47 1.85 -2.93 -16.69
C THR A 47 1.82 -2.63 -15.19
N ALA A 48 0.62 -2.47 -14.63
CA ALA A 48 0.43 -2.25 -13.20
C ALA A 48 -0.47 -3.33 -12.58
N LYS A 49 -0.18 -3.72 -11.35
CA LYS A 49 -1.00 -4.61 -10.53
C LYS A 49 -1.29 -3.91 -9.20
N CYS A 50 -2.58 -3.68 -8.91
CA CYS A 50 -3.01 -3.16 -7.61
C CYS A 50 -3.68 -4.27 -6.81
N THR A 51 -3.40 -4.32 -5.51
CA THR A 51 -3.95 -5.28 -4.55
C THR A 51 -3.84 -4.69 -3.14
N THR A 52 -4.61 -5.23 -2.19
CA THR A 52 -4.33 -5.00 -0.77
C THR A 52 -3.25 -5.98 -0.30
N ALA A 53 -2.58 -5.66 0.80
CA ALA A 53 -1.62 -6.58 1.42
C ALA A 53 -2.30 -7.89 1.82
N SER A 54 -3.49 -7.79 2.44
CA SER A 54 -4.26 -8.95 2.88
C SER A 54 -4.64 -9.87 1.72
N ASP A 55 -5.17 -9.33 0.61
CA ASP A 55 -5.56 -10.14 -0.54
C ASP A 55 -4.37 -10.82 -1.19
N MET A 56 -3.26 -10.10 -1.35
CA MET A 56 -2.03 -10.64 -1.92
C MET A 56 -1.47 -11.78 -1.08
N LEU A 57 -1.37 -11.57 0.23
CA LEU A 57 -0.78 -12.55 1.14
C LEU A 57 -1.67 -13.79 1.30
N ALA A 58 -3.00 -13.61 1.37
CA ALA A 58 -3.95 -14.72 1.38
C ALA A 58 -3.89 -15.53 0.07
N ASP A 59 -3.82 -14.86 -1.08
CA ASP A 59 -3.70 -15.51 -2.39
C ASP A 59 -2.41 -16.34 -2.51
N LEU A 60 -1.31 -15.86 -1.97
CA LEU A 60 -0.03 -16.58 -1.94
C LEU A 60 -0.03 -17.71 -0.91
N ALA A 61 -0.57 -17.48 0.28
CA ALA A 61 -0.62 -18.47 1.34
C ALA A 61 -1.53 -19.67 1.04
N ALA A 62 -2.52 -19.47 0.16
CA ALA A 62 -3.44 -20.53 -0.28
C ALA A 62 -2.81 -21.55 -1.23
N GLN A 63 -1.52 -21.40 -1.59
CA GLN A 63 -0.87 -22.36 -2.50
C GLN A 63 -0.33 -23.58 -1.75
N ASP A 64 -0.72 -24.78 -2.20
CA ASP A 64 -0.42 -26.06 -1.53
C ASP A 64 0.96 -26.63 -1.88
N SER A 65 1.63 -26.08 -2.90
CA SER A 65 2.97 -26.56 -3.30
C SER A 65 3.90 -25.40 -3.67
N SER A 66 5.21 -25.65 -3.53
CA SER A 66 6.24 -24.68 -3.92
C SER A 66 6.18 -24.29 -5.39
N SER A 67 5.80 -25.22 -6.27
CA SER A 67 5.63 -24.95 -7.70
C SER A 67 4.39 -24.07 -7.99
N ALA A 68 3.30 -24.33 -7.28
CA ALA A 68 2.10 -23.49 -7.36
C ALA A 68 2.38 -22.08 -6.81
N LEU A 69 3.05 -21.97 -5.67
CA LEU A 69 3.47 -20.71 -5.07
C LEU A 69 4.38 -19.93 -6.02
N SER A 70 5.41 -20.57 -6.59
CA SER A 70 6.33 -19.91 -7.53
C SER A 70 5.61 -19.36 -8.76
N ARG A 71 4.66 -20.13 -9.31
CA ARG A 71 3.81 -19.68 -10.42
C ARG A 71 2.91 -18.50 -10.01
N ARG A 72 2.34 -18.55 -8.81
CA ARG A 72 1.46 -17.47 -8.30
C ARG A 72 2.23 -16.20 -7.99
N LEU A 73 3.42 -16.29 -7.43
CA LEU A 73 4.32 -15.15 -7.19
C LEU A 73 4.59 -14.32 -8.46
N ARG A 74 4.68 -14.97 -9.62
CA ARG A 74 4.86 -14.25 -10.90
C ARG A 74 3.80 -13.19 -11.16
N ARG A 75 2.57 -13.36 -10.64
CA ARG A 75 1.49 -12.39 -10.75
C ARG A 75 1.80 -11.05 -10.10
N TYR A 76 2.63 -11.07 -9.07
CA TYR A 76 3.02 -9.91 -8.28
C TYR A 76 4.43 -9.42 -8.61
N VAL A 77 5.25 -10.28 -9.17
CA VAL A 77 6.65 -9.95 -9.53
C VAL A 77 6.77 -9.42 -10.96
N VAL A 78 6.01 -9.96 -11.93
CA VAL A 78 6.16 -9.63 -13.36
C VAL A 78 5.69 -8.22 -13.75
N PRO A 79 4.58 -7.65 -13.24
CA PRO A 79 4.16 -6.30 -13.62
C PRO A 79 5.25 -5.27 -13.35
N LYS A 80 5.39 -4.24 -14.20
CA LYS A 80 6.37 -3.16 -14.02
C LYS A 80 6.14 -2.41 -12.70
N LEU A 81 4.88 -2.15 -12.36
CA LEU A 81 4.48 -1.52 -11.10
C LEU A 81 3.60 -2.48 -10.28
N LEU A 82 3.95 -2.72 -9.03
CA LEU A 82 3.09 -3.36 -8.03
C LEU A 82 2.65 -2.33 -6.99
N CYS A 83 1.34 -2.17 -6.86
CA CYS A 83 0.73 -1.32 -5.83
C CYS A 83 0.16 -2.21 -4.73
N ILE A 84 0.67 -2.07 -3.51
CA ILE A 84 0.23 -2.81 -2.32
C ILE A 84 -0.39 -1.81 -1.35
N ASP A 85 -1.71 -1.86 -1.22
CA ASP A 85 -2.45 -0.98 -0.31
C ASP A 85 -2.63 -1.61 1.07
N GLU A 86 -2.72 -0.77 2.10
CA GLU A 86 -3.07 -1.16 3.46
C GLU A 86 -2.09 -2.12 4.15
N VAL A 87 -0.78 -2.00 3.90
CA VAL A 87 0.23 -2.77 4.67
C VAL A 87 0.22 -2.31 6.13
N GLY A 88 0.14 -3.26 7.07
CA GLY A 88 0.14 -2.98 8.51
C GLY A 88 -1.24 -2.61 9.07
N TYR A 89 -2.32 -2.79 8.31
CA TYR A 89 -3.68 -2.61 8.83
C TYR A 89 -4.09 -3.75 9.77
N LEU A 90 -3.59 -4.95 9.53
CA LEU A 90 -3.77 -6.13 10.37
C LEU A 90 -2.40 -6.63 10.85
N SER A 91 -2.38 -7.35 11.96
CA SER A 91 -1.21 -8.15 12.34
C SER A 91 -1.19 -9.43 11.51
N TYR A 92 -0.02 -9.79 11.04
CA TYR A 92 0.19 -10.95 10.19
C TYR A 92 1.07 -11.98 10.91
N ASP A 93 0.87 -13.27 10.62
CA ASP A 93 1.76 -14.31 11.09
C ASP A 93 3.13 -14.30 10.37
N SER A 94 4.06 -15.12 10.83
CA SER A 94 5.40 -15.19 10.24
C SER A 94 5.39 -15.64 8.78
N ARG A 95 4.45 -16.52 8.38
CA ARG A 95 4.30 -16.98 6.99
C ARG A 95 3.95 -15.83 6.05
N TYR A 96 3.07 -14.93 6.48
CA TYR A 96 2.72 -13.75 5.69
C TYR A 96 3.90 -12.77 5.56
N ALA A 97 4.70 -12.64 6.63
CA ALA A 97 5.92 -11.84 6.57
C ALA A 97 6.92 -12.41 5.55
N ASP A 98 7.13 -13.73 5.55
CA ASP A 98 8.02 -14.40 4.60
C ASP A 98 7.53 -14.24 3.15
N LEU A 99 6.23 -14.33 2.92
CA LEU A 99 5.64 -14.12 1.59
C LEU A 99 5.79 -12.67 1.10
N LEU A 100 5.59 -11.68 1.97
CA LEU A 100 5.84 -10.28 1.64
C LEU A 100 7.31 -10.05 1.34
N PHE A 101 8.20 -10.60 2.17
CA PHE A 101 9.65 -10.53 1.98
C PHE A 101 10.06 -11.13 0.64
N GLU A 102 9.50 -12.27 0.26
CA GLU A 102 9.76 -12.93 -1.03
C GLU A 102 9.35 -12.06 -2.22
N VAL A 103 8.15 -11.44 -2.16
CA VAL A 103 7.68 -10.53 -3.22
C VAL A 103 8.59 -9.31 -3.33
N VAL A 104 8.89 -8.66 -2.21
CA VAL A 104 9.75 -7.45 -2.19
C VAL A 104 11.14 -7.78 -2.69
N THR A 105 11.73 -8.88 -2.22
CA THR A 105 13.07 -9.34 -2.61
C THR A 105 13.18 -9.54 -4.12
N ARG A 106 12.28 -10.34 -4.70
CA ARG A 106 12.31 -10.62 -6.14
C ARG A 106 12.11 -9.38 -6.99
N ARG A 107 11.29 -8.44 -6.52
CA ARG A 107 11.11 -7.16 -7.21
C ARG A 107 12.32 -6.25 -7.08
N TYR A 108 12.92 -6.21 -5.90
CA TYR A 108 14.16 -5.50 -5.64
C TYR A 108 15.29 -5.99 -6.56
N GLU A 109 15.48 -7.31 -6.65
CA GLU A 109 16.51 -7.94 -7.50
C GLU A 109 16.27 -7.72 -9.00
N THR A 110 15.02 -7.65 -9.42
CA THR A 110 14.65 -7.48 -10.85
C THR A 110 14.43 -6.02 -11.25
N GLY A 111 14.72 -5.06 -10.37
CA GLY A 111 14.54 -3.65 -10.65
C GLY A 111 13.11 -3.25 -10.98
N ARG A 112 12.10 -3.81 -10.28
CA ARG A 112 10.69 -3.54 -10.54
C ARG A 112 10.08 -2.66 -9.47
N ALA A 113 9.36 -1.63 -9.89
CA ALA A 113 8.82 -0.62 -8.99
C ALA A 113 7.74 -1.16 -8.04
N ILE A 114 7.81 -0.75 -6.77
CA ILE A 114 6.81 -1.01 -5.74
C ILE A 114 6.24 0.32 -5.28
N LEU A 115 4.92 0.42 -5.21
CA LEU A 115 4.19 1.49 -4.56
C LEU A 115 3.43 0.89 -3.39
N LEU A 116 3.74 1.32 -2.18
CA LEU A 116 3.18 0.75 -0.96
C LEU A 116 2.48 1.83 -0.14
N SER A 117 1.30 1.56 0.36
CA SER A 117 0.64 2.40 1.36
C SER A 117 0.60 1.71 2.71
N THR A 118 0.88 2.45 3.76
CA THR A 118 0.84 1.96 5.14
C THR A 118 0.29 3.03 6.08
N ASN A 119 -0.26 2.61 7.20
CA ASN A 119 -0.66 3.45 8.32
C ASN A 119 0.30 3.31 9.51
N LYS A 120 1.35 2.52 9.35
CA LYS A 120 2.39 2.27 10.36
C LYS A 120 3.72 2.81 9.88
N VAL A 121 4.47 3.44 10.75
CA VAL A 121 5.87 3.76 10.49
C VAL A 121 6.72 2.49 10.53
N PHE A 122 7.87 2.50 9.89
CA PHE A 122 8.69 1.29 9.76
C PHE A 122 9.14 0.70 11.10
N GLU A 123 9.31 1.54 12.12
CA GLU A 123 9.66 1.14 13.48
C GLU A 123 8.59 0.26 14.13
N GLU A 124 7.32 0.40 13.70
CA GLU A 124 6.20 -0.38 14.19
C GLU A 124 5.95 -1.67 13.39
N TRP A 125 6.76 -1.96 12.36
CA TRP A 125 6.55 -3.15 11.53
C TRP A 125 6.84 -4.46 12.26
N SER A 126 7.63 -4.43 13.33
CA SER A 126 7.78 -5.56 14.24
C SER A 126 6.48 -5.95 14.96
N GLU A 127 5.58 -4.97 15.17
CA GLU A 127 4.23 -5.23 15.73
C GLU A 127 3.27 -5.79 14.67
N VAL A 128 3.45 -5.37 13.40
CA VAL A 128 2.65 -5.86 12.26
C VAL A 128 2.98 -7.31 11.93
N PHE A 129 4.25 -7.68 12.06
CA PHE A 129 4.78 -9.00 11.76
C PHE A 129 5.52 -9.58 12.98
N PRO A 130 4.80 -9.91 14.06
CA PRO A 130 5.42 -10.45 15.27
C PRO A 130 6.15 -11.76 14.97
N HIS A 131 7.31 -11.94 15.59
CA HIS A 131 8.15 -13.12 15.47
C HIS A 131 8.75 -13.41 14.08
N ALA A 132 8.68 -12.47 13.14
CA ALA A 132 9.25 -12.62 11.81
C ALA A 132 10.69 -12.12 11.75
N ALA A 133 11.66 -13.03 11.67
CA ALA A 133 13.09 -12.70 11.58
C ALA A 133 13.43 -11.89 10.32
N CYS A 134 12.63 -12.02 9.25
CA CYS A 134 12.86 -11.33 7.99
C CYS A 134 12.47 -9.84 8.00
N VAL A 135 11.74 -9.35 9.01
CA VAL A 135 11.19 -7.98 9.03
C VAL A 135 12.26 -6.91 8.97
N VAL A 136 13.35 -7.08 9.70
CA VAL A 136 14.47 -6.12 9.68
C VAL A 136 15.05 -6.00 8.27
N THR A 137 15.30 -7.12 7.61
CA THR A 137 15.83 -7.14 6.24
C THR A 137 14.79 -6.64 5.22
N LEU A 138 13.50 -6.91 5.44
CA LEU A 138 12.41 -6.39 4.63
C LEU A 138 12.37 -4.86 4.68
N VAL A 139 12.40 -4.30 5.88
CA VAL A 139 12.40 -2.85 6.11
C VAL A 139 13.65 -2.20 5.51
N ASP A 140 14.82 -2.80 5.73
CA ASP A 140 16.08 -2.32 5.15
C ASP A 140 16.02 -2.24 3.62
N ARG A 141 15.51 -3.26 2.94
CA ARG A 141 15.33 -3.24 1.48
C ARG A 141 14.32 -2.21 1.01
N LEU A 142 13.24 -2.02 1.75
CA LEU A 142 12.25 -1.01 1.43
C LEU A 142 12.83 0.39 1.58
N ILE A 143 13.55 0.68 2.67
CA ILE A 143 14.11 2.01 2.94
C ILE A 143 15.29 2.34 2.01
N HIS A 144 16.13 1.36 1.70
CA HIS A 144 17.36 1.58 0.93
C HIS A 144 17.12 2.26 -0.44
N ARG A 145 15.95 2.03 -1.06
CA ARG A 145 15.56 2.61 -2.36
C ARG A 145 14.20 3.31 -2.32
N ALA A 146 13.69 3.61 -1.12
CA ALA A 146 12.37 4.18 -1.00
C ALA A 146 12.40 5.70 -1.01
N GLU A 147 11.50 6.28 -1.78
CA GLU A 147 11.00 7.62 -1.52
C GLU A 147 9.77 7.51 -0.62
N VAL A 148 9.84 8.12 0.56
CA VAL A 148 8.76 8.09 1.55
C VAL A 148 7.95 9.36 1.43
N ILE A 149 6.66 9.22 1.08
CA ILE A 149 5.71 10.34 1.09
C ILE A 149 4.89 10.25 2.37
N GLU A 150 5.08 11.20 3.24
CA GLU A 150 4.29 11.36 4.46
C GLU A 150 3.11 12.30 4.20
N ILE A 151 1.88 11.84 4.48
CA ILE A 151 0.67 12.64 4.31
C ILE A 151 0.15 13.05 5.67
N GLU A 152 0.21 14.34 5.97
CA GLU A 152 -0.47 14.95 7.10
C GLU A 152 -1.76 15.61 6.62
N ALA A 153 -2.90 15.03 6.94
CA ALA A 153 -4.21 15.60 6.60
C ALA A 153 -5.30 15.08 7.53
N ASP A 154 -6.34 15.89 7.70
CA ASP A 154 -7.58 15.46 8.34
C ASP A 154 -8.29 14.41 7.49
N SER A 155 -9.00 13.48 8.16
CA SER A 155 -9.74 12.43 7.47
C SER A 155 -10.85 13.01 6.59
N TYR A 156 -10.69 12.86 5.27
CA TYR A 156 -11.72 13.25 4.29
C TYR A 156 -13.05 12.50 4.54
N ARG A 157 -13.00 11.22 4.92
CA ARG A 157 -14.19 10.43 5.28
C ARG A 157 -14.93 11.02 6.48
N LEU A 158 -14.19 11.55 7.46
CA LEU A 158 -14.79 12.20 8.63
C LEU A 158 -15.44 13.54 8.26
N LYS A 159 -14.82 14.27 7.33
CA LYS A 159 -15.38 15.52 6.80
C LYS A 159 -16.68 15.27 6.05
N GLU A 160 -16.71 14.33 5.11
CA GLU A 160 -17.93 13.93 4.39
C GLU A 160 -19.04 13.44 5.34
N ALA A 161 -18.68 12.62 6.33
CA ALA A 161 -19.65 12.13 7.31
C ALA A 161 -20.27 13.28 8.12
N LYS A 162 -19.49 14.28 8.52
CA LYS A 162 -19.97 15.47 9.23
C LYS A 162 -20.86 16.34 8.33
N GLU A 163 -20.46 16.58 7.10
CA GLU A 163 -21.22 17.35 6.12
C GLU A 163 -22.56 16.69 5.78
N GLY A 164 -22.55 15.37 5.52
CA GLY A 164 -23.76 14.60 5.28
C GLY A 164 -24.70 14.52 6.49
N ALA A 165 -24.17 14.49 7.72
CA ALA A 165 -24.98 14.55 8.93
C ALA A 165 -25.61 15.94 9.11
N ALA A 166 -24.87 17.00 8.83
CA ALA A 166 -25.36 18.39 8.89
C ALA A 166 -26.48 18.63 7.86
N GLU A 167 -26.33 18.11 6.65
CA GLU A 167 -27.33 18.23 5.58
C GLU A 167 -28.61 17.44 5.92
N ARG A 168 -28.49 16.20 6.45
CA ARG A 168 -29.65 15.44 6.94
C ARG A 168 -30.39 16.15 8.08
N LYS A 169 -29.65 16.85 8.96
CA LYS A 169 -30.22 17.63 10.05
C LYS A 169 -30.94 18.87 9.56
N ARG A 170 -30.44 19.51 8.48
CA ARG A 170 -31.13 20.62 7.78
C ARG A 170 -32.45 20.18 7.13
N ARG A 171 -32.45 19.05 6.43
CA ARG A 171 -33.66 18.49 5.78
C ARG A 171 -34.72 18.03 6.78
N ARG A 172 -34.35 17.69 8.02
CA ARG A 172 -35.25 17.25 9.08
C ARG A 172 -35.87 18.38 9.92
N LYS A 173 -35.40 19.63 9.76
CA LYS A 173 -36.08 20.76 10.42
C LYS A 173 -37.39 21.02 9.68
N PRO A 174 -38.61 20.83 10.36
CA PRO A 174 -39.87 21.16 9.74
C PRO A 174 -39.92 22.65 9.49
N HIS A 175 -40.44 23.05 8.30
CA HIS A 175 -40.87 24.43 8.07
C HIS A 175 -41.88 24.77 9.17
N LYS A 176 -41.49 25.64 10.09
CA LYS A 176 -42.48 26.30 10.95
C LYS A 176 -43.31 27.21 10.03
N HIS A 177 -44.50 26.78 9.68
CA HIS A 177 -45.50 27.67 9.12
C HIS A 177 -45.84 28.72 10.19
N ALA A 178 -45.65 29.99 9.84
CA ALA A 178 -46.19 31.13 10.52
C ALA A 178 -47.67 31.24 10.14
#